data_2261ebc97d47a68cd0a45d1e59364d03
#
_entry.id   2261ebc97d47a68cd0a45d1e59364d03
#
_cell.length_a   1.000
_cell.length_b   1.000
_cell.length_c   1.000
_cell.angle_alpha   90.00
_cell.angle_beta   90.00
_cell.angle_gamma   90.00
#
_symmetry.space_group_name_H-M   'P 1'
#
loop_
_entity.id
_entity.type
_entity.pdbx_description
1 polymer ?
#
loop_
_entity_poly.entity_id
_entity_poly.type
_entity_poly.pdbx_seq_one_letter_code
_entity_poly.pdbx_strand_id
1 'polypeptide(L)'
;MGVVMKYSLKLIIVVFIAVVIAACSSKPAEEYKAEAKKEVELKNYSKAVKIYDELADVHSGSKDASEALLEIAKLYHSKLVDSLDEKTSYKKAFSYYEKIYLEYQNSAEAPNALFMAAFLQGNELNNPEEAKKLYKLFIEKYPDSEMVNSAKMELENVGLTPEEILKKNTPQPKK
;
A
#
# COMPACT_ATOMS: atom_id res chain seq x y z
N MET A 1 25.79 -57.21 8.91
CA MET A 1 25.96 -55.87 9.52
C MET A 1 25.71 -54.70 8.56
N GLY A 2 25.91 -54.83 7.26
CA GLY A 2 25.77 -53.69 6.30
C GLY A 2 24.34 -53.27 5.92
N VAL A 3 23.33 -54.13 6.05
CA VAL A 3 21.95 -53.85 5.60
C VAL A 3 21.21 -52.96 6.60
N VAL A 4 21.35 -53.20 7.89
CA VAL A 4 20.68 -52.43 8.94
C VAL A 4 21.16 -50.98 8.95
N MET A 5 22.44 -50.75 8.66
CA MET A 5 23.05 -49.43 8.63
C MET A 5 22.53 -48.59 7.44
N LYS A 6 22.23 -49.19 6.27
CA LYS A 6 21.68 -48.52 5.11
C LYS A 6 20.24 -48.05 5.34
N TYR A 7 19.42 -48.78 6.04
CA TYR A 7 18.04 -48.38 6.37
C TYR A 7 18.01 -47.25 7.41
N SER A 8 18.90 -47.33 8.40
CA SER A 8 19.03 -46.25 9.40
C SER A 8 19.44 -44.91 8.79
N LEU A 9 20.38 -44.91 7.82
CA LEU A 9 20.80 -43.69 7.14
C LEU A 9 19.71 -43.09 6.27
N LYS A 10 18.95 -43.93 5.52
CA LYS A 10 17.81 -43.49 4.72
C LYS A 10 16.67 -42.92 5.57
N LEU A 11 16.39 -43.53 6.72
CA LEU A 11 15.39 -43.03 7.67
C LEU A 11 15.79 -41.71 8.26
N ILE A 12 17.06 -41.49 8.61
CA ILE A 12 17.61 -40.24 9.13
C ILE A 12 17.50 -39.14 8.06
N ILE A 13 17.83 -39.45 6.80
CA ILE A 13 17.74 -38.46 5.70
C ILE A 13 16.27 -38.04 5.46
N VAL A 14 15.31 -39.00 5.47
CA VAL A 14 13.90 -38.70 5.29
C VAL A 14 13.35 -37.85 6.45
N VAL A 15 13.73 -38.15 7.69
CA VAL A 15 13.34 -37.36 8.85
C VAL A 15 13.97 -35.97 8.81
N PHE A 16 15.22 -35.83 8.38
CA PHE A 16 15.89 -34.54 8.24
C PHE A 16 15.25 -33.65 7.16
N ILE A 17 14.87 -34.24 6.00
CA ILE A 17 14.17 -33.53 4.94
C ILE A 17 12.76 -33.11 5.41
N ALA A 18 12.03 -33.94 6.14
CA ALA A 18 10.73 -33.60 6.69
C ALA A 18 10.81 -32.45 7.72
N VAL A 19 11.85 -32.41 8.54
CA VAL A 19 12.07 -31.34 9.52
C VAL A 19 12.44 -30.02 8.82
N VAL A 20 13.23 -30.05 7.74
CA VAL A 20 13.60 -28.87 6.97
C VAL A 20 12.39 -28.29 6.23
N ILE A 21 11.48 -29.13 5.72
CA ILE A 21 10.24 -28.66 5.05
C ILE A 21 9.27 -28.04 6.09
N ALA A 22 9.19 -28.58 7.29
CA ALA A 22 8.35 -28.03 8.36
C ALA A 22 8.89 -26.70 8.92
N ALA A 23 10.20 -26.44 8.83
CA ALA A 23 10.83 -25.21 9.30
C ALA A 23 10.72 -24.04 8.32
N CYS A 24 10.23 -24.27 7.08
CA CYS A 24 10.09 -23.24 6.03
C CYS A 24 8.64 -22.92 5.67
N SER A 25 7.64 -23.36 6.42
CA SER A 25 6.28 -22.92 6.18
C SER A 25 6.05 -21.57 6.84
N SER A 26 6.17 -20.51 6.05
CA SER A 26 5.70 -19.19 6.48
C SER A 26 4.21 -19.26 6.81
N LYS A 27 3.78 -18.49 7.80
CA LYS A 27 2.36 -18.33 8.15
C LYS A 27 1.56 -17.93 6.89
N PRO A 28 0.37 -18.54 6.62
CA PRO A 28 -0.45 -18.19 5.48
C PRO A 28 -0.87 -16.71 5.48
N ALA A 29 -0.94 -16.09 4.30
CA ALA A 29 -1.33 -14.68 4.17
C ALA A 29 -2.69 -14.38 4.80
N GLU A 30 -3.65 -15.29 4.66
CA GLU A 30 -4.99 -15.13 5.23
C GLU A 30 -4.98 -15.08 6.77
N GLU A 31 -4.04 -15.76 7.42
CA GLU A 31 -3.91 -15.72 8.87
C GLU A 31 -3.36 -14.36 9.35
N TYR A 32 -2.38 -13.79 8.63
CA TYR A 32 -1.91 -12.42 8.87
C TYR A 32 -3.04 -11.41 8.69
N LYS A 33 -3.81 -11.50 7.59
CA LYS A 33 -4.94 -10.61 7.32
C LYS A 33 -5.98 -10.67 8.43
N ALA A 34 -6.36 -11.87 8.86
CA ALA A 34 -7.34 -12.04 9.93
C ALA A 34 -6.87 -11.43 11.26
N GLU A 35 -5.59 -11.66 11.61
CA GLU A 35 -5.00 -11.10 12.82
C GLU A 35 -4.91 -9.57 12.75
N ALA A 36 -4.42 -9.01 11.64
CA ALA A 36 -4.33 -7.57 11.46
C ALA A 36 -5.72 -6.90 11.53
N LYS A 37 -6.72 -7.45 10.85
CA LYS A 37 -8.10 -6.96 10.92
C LYS A 37 -8.65 -6.95 12.35
N LYS A 38 -8.42 -8.01 13.10
CA LYS A 38 -8.80 -8.08 14.51
C LYS A 38 -8.14 -6.96 15.32
N GLU A 39 -6.88 -6.65 15.09
CA GLU A 39 -6.20 -5.54 15.77
C GLU A 39 -6.76 -4.17 15.35
N VAL A 40 -7.17 -4.01 14.08
CA VAL A 40 -7.89 -2.80 13.63
C VAL A 40 -9.23 -2.65 14.35
N GLU A 41 -10.01 -3.72 14.48
CA GLU A 41 -11.29 -3.71 15.21
C GLU A 41 -11.10 -3.36 16.68
N LEU A 42 -10.01 -3.81 17.30
CA LEU A 42 -9.62 -3.49 18.68
C LEU A 42 -8.98 -2.10 18.80
N LYS A 43 -8.84 -1.36 17.69
CA LYS A 43 -8.15 -0.04 17.60
C LYS A 43 -6.68 -0.08 17.97
N ASN A 44 -6.06 -1.24 17.92
CA ASN A 44 -4.62 -1.43 18.13
C ASN A 44 -3.85 -1.17 16.82
N TYR A 45 -3.99 0.01 16.24
CA TYR A 45 -3.53 0.33 14.89
C TYR A 45 -2.04 0.14 14.69
N SER A 46 -1.21 0.51 15.67
CA SER A 46 0.23 0.29 15.61
C SER A 46 0.61 -1.20 15.54
N LYS A 47 -0.19 -2.08 16.16
CA LYS A 47 0.00 -3.53 16.07
C LYS A 47 -0.49 -4.08 14.74
N ALA A 48 -1.64 -3.60 14.24
CA ALA A 48 -2.14 -3.95 12.94
C ALA A 48 -1.14 -3.63 11.82
N VAL A 49 -0.55 -2.42 11.85
CA VAL A 49 0.52 -2.02 10.92
C VAL A 49 1.68 -3.02 10.92
N LYS A 50 2.18 -3.42 12.08
CA LYS A 50 3.29 -4.39 12.19
C LYS A 50 2.94 -5.73 11.56
N ILE A 51 1.71 -6.22 11.76
CA ILE A 51 1.26 -7.51 11.21
C ILE A 51 1.11 -7.41 9.68
N TYR A 52 0.56 -6.30 9.17
CA TYR A 52 0.49 -6.07 7.72
C TYR A 52 1.87 -5.89 7.08
N ASP A 53 2.82 -5.20 7.73
CA ASP A 53 4.20 -5.09 7.25
C ASP A 53 4.86 -6.47 7.17
N GLU A 54 4.71 -7.31 8.21
CA GLU A 54 5.22 -8.67 8.22
C GLU A 54 4.61 -9.51 7.09
N LEU A 55 3.30 -9.39 6.85
CA LEU A 55 2.64 -10.01 5.70
C LEU A 55 3.27 -9.58 4.38
N ALA A 56 3.45 -8.27 4.18
CA ALA A 56 4.01 -7.74 2.95
C ALA A 56 5.46 -8.19 2.70
N ASP A 57 6.24 -8.36 3.77
CA ASP A 57 7.62 -8.83 3.69
C ASP A 57 7.70 -10.34 3.41
N VAL A 58 6.94 -11.15 4.16
CA VAL A 58 6.95 -12.62 4.05
C VAL A 58 6.36 -13.09 2.72
N HIS A 59 5.32 -12.43 2.23
CA HIS A 59 4.63 -12.73 0.98
C HIS A 59 4.94 -11.70 -0.11
N SER A 60 6.16 -11.13 -0.12
CA SER A 60 6.57 -10.09 -1.08
C SER A 60 6.30 -10.49 -2.53
N GLY A 61 5.88 -9.53 -3.36
CA GLY A 61 5.52 -9.75 -4.75
C GLY A 61 4.13 -10.39 -4.97
N SER A 62 3.43 -10.78 -3.91
CA SER A 62 2.07 -11.32 -4.01
C SER A 62 1.01 -10.22 -4.03
N LYS A 63 -0.22 -10.60 -4.43
CA LYS A 63 -1.39 -9.74 -4.28
C LYS A 63 -1.66 -9.38 -2.81
N ASP A 64 -1.45 -10.34 -1.90
CA ASP A 64 -1.68 -10.11 -0.47
C ASP A 64 -0.76 -9.05 0.10
N ALA A 65 0.47 -8.95 -0.40
CA ALA A 65 1.41 -7.92 -0.01
C ALA A 65 0.93 -6.51 -0.44
N SER A 66 0.47 -6.34 -1.69
CA SER A 66 -0.05 -5.04 -2.14
C SER A 66 -1.32 -4.62 -1.40
N GLU A 67 -2.22 -5.56 -1.10
CA GLU A 67 -3.40 -5.32 -0.26
C GLU A 67 -3.00 -4.89 1.16
N ALA A 68 -2.05 -5.58 1.79
CA ALA A 68 -1.57 -5.24 3.13
C ALA A 68 -0.94 -3.84 3.18
N LEU A 69 -0.09 -3.51 2.21
CA LEU A 69 0.51 -2.18 2.10
C LEU A 69 -0.55 -1.09 1.93
N LEU A 70 -1.63 -1.37 1.17
CA LEU A 70 -2.73 -0.44 1.01
C LEU A 70 -3.47 -0.20 2.33
N GLU A 71 -3.72 -1.25 3.13
CA GLU A 71 -4.34 -1.10 4.45
C GLU A 71 -3.46 -0.28 5.40
N ILE A 72 -2.14 -0.49 5.40
CA ILE A 72 -1.21 0.34 6.17
C ILE A 72 -1.28 1.81 5.74
N ALA A 73 -1.24 2.07 4.42
CA ALA A 73 -1.34 3.42 3.88
C ALA A 73 -2.61 4.13 4.35
N LYS A 74 -3.76 3.44 4.32
CA LYS A 74 -5.05 3.96 4.82
C LYS A 74 -5.02 4.28 6.32
N LEU A 75 -4.43 3.42 7.14
CA LEU A 75 -4.32 3.65 8.59
C LEU A 75 -3.53 4.92 8.90
N TYR A 76 -2.40 5.14 8.22
CA TYR A 76 -1.63 6.36 8.34
C TYR A 76 -2.34 7.57 7.76
N HIS A 77 -2.98 7.45 6.59
CA HIS A 77 -3.73 8.53 5.97
C HIS A 77 -4.87 9.01 6.86
N SER A 78 -5.57 8.09 7.50
CA SER A 78 -6.65 8.39 8.45
C SER A 78 -6.14 8.86 9.82
N LYS A 79 -4.82 8.97 10.02
CA LYS A 79 -4.19 9.40 11.28
C LYS A 79 -4.59 8.54 12.49
N LEU A 80 -4.85 7.25 12.24
CA LEU A 80 -5.27 6.30 13.28
C LEU A 80 -4.09 5.71 14.05
N VAL A 81 -2.88 5.76 13.48
CA VAL A 81 -1.70 5.18 14.13
C VAL A 81 -1.19 6.15 15.19
N ASP A 82 -1.16 5.66 16.43
CA ASP A 82 -0.90 6.45 17.63
C ASP A 82 0.45 7.19 17.62
N SER A 83 0.49 8.30 18.38
CA SER A 83 1.70 9.05 18.71
C SER A 83 2.40 9.76 17.55
N LEU A 84 1.75 9.93 16.40
CA LEU A 84 2.29 10.68 15.27
C LEU A 84 1.55 12.00 15.06
N ASP A 85 2.31 13.04 14.72
CA ASP A 85 1.72 14.28 14.19
C ASP A 85 1.15 14.03 12.77
N GLU A 86 0.23 14.87 12.35
CA GLU A 86 -0.45 14.74 11.06
C GLU A 86 0.51 14.66 9.88
N LYS A 87 1.49 15.55 9.84
CA LYS A 87 2.46 15.62 8.73
C LYS A 87 3.30 14.35 8.64
N THR A 88 3.71 13.80 9.79
CA THR A 88 4.45 12.54 9.84
C THR A 88 3.55 11.37 9.41
N SER A 89 2.27 11.37 9.82
CA SER A 89 1.31 10.36 9.41
C SER A 89 1.10 10.36 7.89
N TYR A 90 0.88 11.54 7.30
CA TYR A 90 0.72 11.68 5.85
C TYR A 90 1.97 11.30 5.05
N LYS A 91 3.17 11.63 5.55
CA LYS A 91 4.42 11.17 4.92
C LYS A 91 4.56 9.66 4.93
N LYS A 92 4.18 9.01 6.02
CA LYS A 92 4.15 7.53 6.09
C LYS A 92 3.12 6.96 5.13
N ALA A 93 1.90 7.49 5.10
CA ALA A 93 0.89 7.08 4.13
C ALA A 93 1.41 7.19 2.69
N PHE A 94 2.02 8.33 2.36
CA PHE A 94 2.63 8.55 1.05
C PHE A 94 3.67 7.48 0.72
N SER A 95 4.58 7.16 1.64
CA SER A 95 5.64 6.17 1.38
C SER A 95 5.08 4.76 1.09
N TYR A 96 3.98 4.37 1.75
CA TYR A 96 3.31 3.10 1.46
C TYR A 96 2.55 3.12 0.14
N TYR A 97 1.85 4.21 -0.19
CA TYR A 97 1.25 4.37 -1.52
C TYR A 97 2.32 4.36 -2.61
N GLU A 98 3.45 5.05 -2.40
CA GLU A 98 4.59 5.07 -3.32
C GLU A 98 5.15 3.66 -3.55
N LYS A 99 5.38 2.90 -2.49
CA LYS A 99 5.84 1.51 -2.58
C LYS A 99 4.90 0.66 -3.45
N ILE A 100 3.58 0.83 -3.31
CA ILE A 100 2.61 0.07 -4.10
C ILE A 100 2.74 0.40 -5.59
N TYR A 101 2.68 1.68 -5.97
CA TYR A 101 2.69 2.01 -7.41
C TYR A 101 4.07 1.86 -8.06
N LEU A 102 5.15 1.76 -7.30
CA LEU A 102 6.49 1.48 -7.82
C LEU A 102 6.81 -0.01 -7.89
N GLU A 103 6.51 -0.78 -6.85
CA GLU A 103 6.92 -2.18 -6.73
C GLU A 103 5.82 -3.16 -7.16
N TYR A 104 4.54 -2.77 -7.07
CA TYR A 104 3.38 -3.61 -7.39
C TYR A 104 2.54 -3.03 -8.55
N GLN A 105 3.20 -2.55 -9.60
CA GLN A 105 2.59 -1.78 -10.70
C GLN A 105 1.41 -2.48 -11.40
N ASN A 106 1.39 -3.82 -11.39
CA ASN A 106 0.35 -4.66 -12.00
C ASN A 106 -0.74 -5.09 -11.02
N SER A 107 -0.68 -4.64 -9.76
CA SER A 107 -1.71 -4.94 -8.77
C SER A 107 -2.97 -4.11 -9.00
N ALA A 108 -4.10 -4.60 -8.50
CA ALA A 108 -5.36 -3.86 -8.51
C ALA A 108 -5.30 -2.59 -7.65
N GLU A 109 -4.40 -2.55 -6.68
CA GLU A 109 -4.19 -1.45 -5.74
C GLU A 109 -3.37 -0.30 -6.34
N ALA A 110 -2.54 -0.57 -7.36
CA ALA A 110 -1.59 0.40 -7.91
C ALA A 110 -2.23 1.69 -8.46
N PRO A 111 -3.36 1.64 -9.21
CA PRO A 111 -4.02 2.87 -9.65
C PRO A 111 -4.51 3.71 -8.47
N ASN A 112 -5.15 3.09 -7.47
CA ASN A 112 -5.61 3.79 -6.28
C ASN A 112 -4.44 4.40 -5.50
N ALA A 113 -3.37 3.64 -5.31
CA ALA A 113 -2.18 4.09 -4.59
C ALA A 113 -1.53 5.31 -5.27
N LEU A 114 -1.36 5.31 -6.59
CA LEU A 114 -0.79 6.45 -7.30
C LEU A 114 -1.68 7.70 -7.22
N PHE A 115 -3.00 7.53 -7.34
CA PHE A 115 -3.94 8.64 -7.18
C PHE A 115 -3.88 9.22 -5.76
N MET A 116 -3.89 8.38 -4.74
CA MET A 116 -3.84 8.80 -3.33
C MET A 116 -2.49 9.42 -2.95
N ALA A 117 -1.38 8.96 -3.56
CA ALA A 117 -0.08 9.59 -3.41
C ALA A 117 -0.09 11.03 -3.96
N ALA A 118 -0.68 11.24 -5.15
CA ALA A 118 -0.86 12.57 -5.72
C ALA A 118 -1.72 13.46 -4.83
N PHE A 119 -2.85 12.94 -4.35
CA PHE A 119 -3.76 13.65 -3.46
C PHE A 119 -3.06 14.11 -2.17
N LEU A 120 -2.33 13.24 -1.50
CA LEU A 120 -1.58 13.58 -0.28
C LEU A 120 -0.56 14.69 -0.53
N GLN A 121 0.17 14.63 -1.65
CA GLN A 121 1.15 15.66 -1.97
C GLN A 121 0.49 17.03 -2.19
N GLY A 122 -0.64 17.06 -2.88
CA GLY A 122 -1.31 18.32 -3.19
C GLY A 122 -2.06 18.94 -2.02
N ASN A 123 -2.79 18.12 -1.27
CA ASN A 123 -3.78 18.61 -0.31
C ASN A 123 -3.28 18.60 1.14
N GLU A 124 -2.44 17.61 1.52
CA GLU A 124 -2.05 17.41 2.92
C GLU A 124 -0.58 17.80 3.19
N LEU A 125 0.28 17.58 2.20
CA LEU A 125 1.72 17.87 2.33
C LEU A 125 2.12 19.20 1.72
N ASN A 126 1.17 19.91 1.10
CA ASN A 126 1.38 21.23 0.46
C ASN A 126 2.54 21.23 -0.55
N ASN A 127 2.57 20.19 -1.40
CA ASN A 127 3.57 20.02 -2.45
C ASN A 127 2.90 19.88 -3.84
N PRO A 128 2.30 20.98 -4.36
CA PRO A 128 1.50 20.95 -5.59
C PRO A 128 2.30 20.54 -6.82
N GLU A 129 3.58 20.83 -6.88
CA GLU A 129 4.40 20.46 -8.04
C GLU A 129 4.62 18.94 -8.13
N GLU A 130 4.81 18.26 -7.00
CA GLU A 130 4.90 16.80 -6.97
C GLU A 130 3.54 16.16 -7.24
N ALA A 131 2.47 16.71 -6.69
CA ALA A 131 1.11 16.26 -6.99
C ALA A 131 0.80 16.33 -8.50
N LYS A 132 1.16 17.43 -9.18
CA LYS A 132 0.99 17.57 -10.63
C LYS A 132 1.72 16.48 -11.40
N LYS A 133 2.95 16.14 -11.01
CA LYS A 133 3.71 15.06 -11.64
C LYS A 133 3.01 13.71 -11.47
N LEU A 134 2.56 13.40 -10.25
CA LEU A 134 1.91 12.13 -9.95
C LEU A 134 0.54 12.01 -10.64
N TYR A 135 -0.27 13.07 -10.71
CA TYR A 135 -1.53 13.06 -11.47
C TYR A 135 -1.30 12.87 -12.97
N LYS A 136 -0.29 13.51 -13.56
CA LYS A 136 0.09 13.28 -14.97
C LYS A 136 0.50 11.83 -15.19
N LEU A 137 1.35 11.29 -14.31
CA LEU A 137 1.76 9.90 -14.36
C LEU A 137 0.57 8.95 -14.23
N PHE A 138 -0.40 9.26 -13.37
CA PHE A 138 -1.62 8.47 -13.22
C PHE A 138 -2.43 8.43 -14.52
N ILE A 139 -2.66 9.59 -15.14
CA ILE A 139 -3.44 9.71 -16.40
C ILE A 139 -2.75 8.95 -17.54
N GLU A 140 -1.41 8.99 -17.58
CA GLU A 140 -0.61 8.28 -18.58
C GLU A 140 -0.63 6.77 -18.38
N LYS A 141 -0.41 6.30 -17.13
CA LYS A 141 -0.31 4.87 -16.81
C LYS A 141 -1.65 4.14 -16.80
N TYR A 142 -2.71 4.82 -16.39
CA TYR A 142 -4.03 4.22 -16.15
C TYR A 142 -5.15 4.98 -16.92
N PRO A 143 -5.03 5.11 -18.26
CA PRO A 143 -5.96 5.93 -19.06
C PRO A 143 -7.42 5.44 -19.02
N ASP A 144 -7.62 4.13 -18.75
CA ASP A 144 -8.93 3.49 -18.68
C ASP A 144 -9.50 3.43 -17.25
N SER A 145 -8.80 3.99 -16.27
CA SER A 145 -9.29 4.02 -14.88
C SER A 145 -10.50 4.96 -14.75
N GLU A 146 -11.50 4.53 -13.97
CA GLU A 146 -12.66 5.39 -13.61
C GLU A 146 -12.22 6.69 -12.89
N MET A 147 -11.04 6.71 -12.26
CA MET A 147 -10.50 7.89 -11.59
C MET A 147 -9.81 8.90 -12.52
N VAL A 148 -9.70 8.64 -13.85
CA VAL A 148 -8.99 9.54 -14.78
C VAL A 148 -9.62 10.93 -14.81
N ASN A 149 -10.96 11.02 -14.81
CA ASN A 149 -11.62 12.32 -14.80
C ASN A 149 -11.36 13.08 -13.49
N SER A 150 -11.37 12.40 -12.36
CA SER A 150 -11.00 12.98 -11.06
C SER A 150 -9.55 13.45 -11.06
N ALA A 151 -8.62 12.62 -11.57
CA ALA A 151 -7.21 13.00 -11.68
C ALA A 151 -6.98 14.24 -12.55
N LYS A 152 -7.72 14.38 -13.67
CA LYS A 152 -7.67 15.59 -14.52
C LYS A 152 -8.18 16.81 -13.77
N MET A 153 -9.29 16.70 -13.06
CA MET A 153 -9.84 17.80 -12.26
C MET A 153 -8.88 18.24 -11.16
N GLU A 154 -8.30 17.30 -10.43
CA GLU A 154 -7.30 17.57 -9.40
C GLU A 154 -6.05 18.23 -9.99
N LEU A 155 -5.53 17.69 -11.12
CA LEU A 155 -4.37 18.27 -11.81
C LEU A 155 -4.59 19.74 -12.23
N GLU A 156 -5.82 20.08 -12.61
CA GLU A 156 -6.18 21.44 -12.99
C GLU A 156 -6.33 22.39 -11.81
N ASN A 157 -6.64 21.87 -10.63
CA ASN A 157 -6.98 22.66 -9.45
C ASN A 157 -5.87 22.67 -8.40
N VAL A 158 -4.98 21.66 -8.41
CA VAL A 158 -3.93 21.55 -7.39
C VAL A 158 -3.02 22.78 -7.37
N GLY A 159 -2.85 23.34 -6.17
CA GLY A 159 -2.08 24.56 -5.94
C GLY A 159 -2.87 25.87 -6.15
N LEU A 160 -4.15 25.80 -6.53
CA LEU A 160 -5.03 26.96 -6.58
C LEU A 160 -5.76 27.16 -5.25
N THR A 161 -6.02 28.43 -4.91
CA THR A 161 -6.89 28.77 -3.78
C THR A 161 -8.36 28.46 -4.10
N PRO A 162 -9.23 28.31 -3.09
CA PRO A 162 -10.67 28.14 -3.31
C PRO A 162 -11.27 29.27 -4.15
N GLU A 163 -10.81 30.51 -4.00
CA GLU A 163 -11.27 31.67 -4.76
C GLU A 163 -10.85 31.57 -6.23
N GLU A 164 -9.64 31.11 -6.52
CA GLU A 164 -9.16 30.89 -7.89
C GLU A 164 -9.93 29.78 -8.59
N ILE A 165 -10.22 28.68 -7.88
CA ILE A 165 -11.04 27.58 -8.40
C ILE A 165 -12.46 28.06 -8.71
N LEU A 166 -13.07 28.85 -7.82
CA LEU A 166 -14.39 29.41 -8.00
C LEU A 166 -14.43 30.35 -9.23
N LYS A 167 -13.44 31.23 -9.34
CA LYS A 167 -13.31 32.17 -10.46
C LYS A 167 -13.13 31.45 -11.80
N LYS A 168 -12.34 30.37 -11.83
CA LYS A 168 -12.12 29.52 -13.01
C LYS A 168 -13.42 28.89 -13.50
N ASN A 169 -14.27 28.44 -12.56
CA ASN A 169 -15.49 27.71 -12.85
C ASN A 169 -16.72 28.62 -13.05
N THR A 170 -16.59 29.92 -12.81
CA THR A 170 -17.69 30.88 -13.04
C THR A 170 -17.69 31.32 -14.48
N PRO A 171 -18.82 31.18 -15.23
CA PRO A 171 -18.90 31.68 -16.60
C PRO A 171 -18.64 33.18 -16.67
N GLN A 172 -17.62 33.58 -17.44
CA GLN A 172 -17.37 35.00 -17.66
C GLN A 172 -18.54 35.57 -18.50
N PRO A 173 -19.09 36.78 -18.17
CA PRO A 173 -20.09 37.40 -18.99
C PRO A 173 -19.52 37.66 -20.38
N LYS A 174 -20.20 37.13 -21.42
CA LYS A 174 -19.84 37.39 -22.80
C LYS A 174 -19.90 38.92 -23.05
N LYS A 175 -18.76 39.50 -23.44
CA LYS A 175 -18.67 40.88 -23.90
C LYS A 175 -19.38 41.02 -25.23
#